data_1f717ffcaf342b3478cd858f2ef7d4e0
#
_entry.id   1f717ffcaf342b3478cd858f2ef7d4e0
#
_cell.length_a   1.000
_cell.length_b   1.000
_cell.length_c   1.000
_cell.angle_alpha   90.00
_cell.angle_beta   90.00
_cell.angle_gamma   90.00
#
_symmetry.space_group_name_H-M   'P 1'
#
loop_
_entity.id
_entity.type
_entity.pdbx_description
1 polymer ?
#
loop_
_entity_poly.entity_id
_entity_poly.type
_entity_poly.pdbx_seq_one_letter_code
_entity_poly.pdbx_strand_id
1 'polypeptide(L)'
;MDKIILTGDRPTGRLHVGHYVGSLRRRVELQNSGEYKKTFIMIADAQALTDNIENPEKVRQNIIEVALDYMSCGLDPAKSTLFIQSQISELCELTFYYMDLVTVARLQRNPTVKSEIQMRNFEASIPVGFFTYPISQAADITAFKATTVPVGGDQLPMIEQTREIVHKFNTVYAPVLVEPKALLPENEACQRLPGIDGKAKMSKSLGNCIYLADTADDVRTKIMSMYTDPLHLQVSDPGHLEGNTVFTYLDAFCKEEHFERYLPDYANLDELKGHYTRGGLGDVKVKKFLNNVMQETLEPIRNRRKELEKDIPAVYDVLKKGSETAREVAAQTLSEVKSAMRINYFEDAELIRAQSEKYEEK
;
A
#
# COMPACT_ATOMS: atom_id res chain seq x y z
N MET A 1 -0.85 5.14 24.73
CA MET A 1 -1.13 5.82 23.44
C MET A 1 -1.94 4.85 22.59
N ASP A 2 -3.00 5.35 21.97
CA ASP A 2 -3.84 4.53 21.10
C ASP A 2 -3.04 4.05 19.89
N LYS A 3 -3.19 2.77 19.53
CA LYS A 3 -2.59 2.24 18.32
C LYS A 3 -3.45 2.63 17.11
N ILE A 4 -2.85 3.30 16.13
CA ILE A 4 -3.52 3.78 14.91
C ILE A 4 -2.72 3.31 13.70
N ILE A 5 -3.43 2.75 12.72
CA ILE A 5 -2.85 2.38 11.42
C ILE A 5 -3.17 3.45 10.38
N LEU A 6 -2.18 3.81 9.57
CA LEU A 6 -2.38 4.41 8.26
C LEU A 6 -1.70 3.55 7.20
N THR A 7 -2.39 3.29 6.12
CA THR A 7 -1.86 2.64 4.92
C THR A 7 -2.68 3.07 3.71
N GLY A 8 -2.20 2.77 2.50
CA GLY A 8 -2.92 3.11 1.29
C GLY A 8 -2.17 2.71 0.03
N ASP A 9 -2.82 2.88 -1.12
CA ASP A 9 -2.25 2.63 -2.43
C ASP A 9 -2.58 3.77 -3.39
N ARG A 10 -1.70 3.98 -4.38
CA ARG A 10 -1.92 4.95 -5.46
C ARG A 10 -2.90 4.36 -6.49
N PRO A 11 -3.94 5.10 -6.92
CA PRO A 11 -4.92 4.63 -7.90
C PRO A 11 -4.36 4.73 -9.33
N THR A 12 -3.30 3.98 -9.63
CA THR A 12 -2.66 3.94 -10.95
C THR A 12 -3.09 2.75 -11.80
N GLY A 13 -4.12 2.01 -11.37
CA GLY A 13 -4.71 0.84 -12.01
C GLY A 13 -5.28 -0.12 -10.97
N ARG A 14 -5.98 -1.16 -11.45
CA ARG A 14 -6.51 -2.25 -10.62
C ARG A 14 -5.43 -2.89 -9.76
N LEU A 15 -5.81 -3.41 -8.60
CA LEU A 15 -4.87 -4.13 -7.74
C LEU A 15 -4.71 -5.58 -8.21
N HIS A 16 -3.54 -6.14 -7.97
CA HIS A 16 -3.19 -7.51 -8.36
C HIS A 16 -2.83 -8.36 -7.14
N VAL A 17 -2.70 -9.65 -7.34
CA VAL A 17 -2.43 -10.61 -6.24
C VAL A 17 -1.14 -10.30 -5.46
N GLY A 18 -0.17 -9.61 -6.07
CA GLY A 18 1.01 -9.10 -5.35
C GLY A 18 0.66 -8.04 -4.29
N HIS A 19 -0.32 -7.15 -4.57
CA HIS A 19 -0.83 -6.22 -3.54
C HIS A 19 -1.60 -6.99 -2.45
N TYR A 20 -2.32 -8.05 -2.83
CA TYR A 20 -3.08 -8.85 -1.88
C TYR A 20 -2.17 -9.50 -0.84
N VAL A 21 -1.18 -10.28 -1.27
CA VAL A 21 -0.28 -10.98 -0.34
C VAL A 21 0.71 -10.03 0.33
N GLY A 22 1.15 -9.00 -0.38
CA GLY A 22 2.13 -8.04 0.16
C GLY A 22 1.56 -7.06 1.19
N SER A 23 0.25 -6.81 1.15
CA SER A 23 -0.32 -5.76 1.97
C SER A 23 -1.79 -5.99 2.35
N LEU A 24 -2.72 -6.19 1.38
CA LEU A 24 -4.15 -6.14 1.66
C LEU A 24 -4.61 -7.22 2.65
N ARG A 25 -4.13 -8.45 2.50
CA ARG A 25 -4.43 -9.55 3.43
C ARG A 25 -4.07 -9.16 4.86
N ARG A 26 -2.87 -8.60 5.05
CA ARG A 26 -2.42 -8.16 6.36
C ARG A 26 -3.24 -7.00 6.92
N ARG A 27 -3.67 -6.06 6.07
CA ARG A 27 -4.55 -4.94 6.48
C ARG A 27 -5.88 -5.45 7.02
N VAL A 28 -6.47 -6.47 6.38
CA VAL A 28 -7.71 -7.11 6.84
C VAL A 28 -7.51 -7.84 8.17
N GLU A 29 -6.40 -8.56 8.34
CA GLU A 29 -6.04 -9.20 9.61
C GLU A 29 -5.90 -8.17 10.74
N LEU A 30 -5.16 -7.08 10.50
CA LEU A 30 -4.96 -6.01 11.47
C LEU A 30 -6.27 -5.31 11.83
N GLN A 31 -7.13 -5.03 10.83
CA GLN A 31 -8.48 -4.49 11.05
C GLN A 31 -9.29 -5.37 12.00
N ASN A 32 -9.18 -6.69 11.88
CA ASN A 32 -9.97 -7.65 12.65
C ASN A 32 -9.31 -8.11 13.95
N SER A 33 -8.05 -7.74 14.19
CA SER A 33 -7.29 -8.14 15.38
C SER A 33 -7.83 -7.54 16.69
N GLY A 34 -8.53 -6.42 16.62
CA GLY A 34 -8.96 -5.64 17.78
C GLY A 34 -7.84 -4.86 18.50
N GLU A 35 -6.60 -4.93 18.00
CA GLU A 35 -5.45 -4.25 18.61
C GLU A 35 -5.40 -2.74 18.32
N TYR A 36 -6.03 -2.31 17.24
CA TYR A 36 -5.96 -0.95 16.74
C TYR A 36 -7.27 -0.22 16.95
N LYS A 37 -7.19 0.96 17.56
CA LYS A 37 -8.36 1.80 17.83
C LYS A 37 -8.95 2.41 16.57
N LYS A 38 -8.09 2.74 15.60
CA LYS A 38 -8.46 3.31 14.30
C LYS A 38 -7.57 2.74 13.20
N THR A 39 -8.18 2.49 12.06
CA THR A 39 -7.50 2.07 10.83
C THR A 39 -7.92 3.00 9.70
N PHE A 40 -6.96 3.77 9.17
CA PHE A 40 -7.14 4.66 8.04
C PHE A 40 -6.56 4.02 6.78
N ILE A 41 -7.40 3.90 5.74
CA ILE A 41 -7.03 3.29 4.44
C ILE A 41 -7.18 4.35 3.36
N MET A 42 -6.07 4.84 2.86
CA MET A 42 -6.02 5.96 1.92
C MET A 42 -5.98 5.49 0.48
N ILE A 43 -6.74 6.13 -0.38
CA ILE A 43 -6.53 6.12 -1.83
C ILE A 43 -5.72 7.36 -2.16
N ALA A 44 -4.43 7.18 -2.46
CA ALA A 44 -3.44 8.24 -2.58
C ALA A 44 -3.42 8.83 -3.99
N ASP A 45 -4.48 9.54 -4.37
CA ASP A 45 -4.66 10.12 -5.70
C ASP A 45 -3.75 11.33 -5.94
N ALA A 46 -3.60 12.23 -4.98
CA ALA A 46 -2.67 13.35 -5.09
C ALA A 46 -1.22 12.87 -5.22
N GLN A 47 -0.84 11.83 -4.48
CA GLN A 47 0.46 11.18 -4.62
C GLN A 47 0.63 10.52 -6.00
N ALA A 48 -0.43 9.95 -6.57
CA ALA A 48 -0.38 9.35 -7.90
C ALA A 48 -0.15 10.38 -9.00
N LEU A 49 -0.60 11.62 -8.82
CA LEU A 49 -0.40 12.70 -9.78
C LEU A 49 1.06 13.14 -9.88
N THR A 50 1.92 12.89 -8.90
CA THR A 50 3.34 13.30 -8.94
C THR A 50 4.10 12.69 -10.13
N ASP A 51 3.62 11.58 -10.67
CA ASP A 51 4.19 10.89 -11.83
C ASP A 51 3.15 10.54 -12.92
N ASN A 52 1.93 11.07 -12.80
CA ASN A 52 0.85 10.91 -13.78
C ASN A 52 0.14 12.25 -14.10
N ILE A 53 0.83 13.37 -13.95
CA ILE A 53 0.24 14.70 -14.13
C ILE A 53 -0.30 14.93 -15.57
N GLU A 54 0.31 14.30 -16.55
CA GLU A 54 -0.12 14.38 -17.96
C GLU A 54 -1.35 13.50 -18.27
N ASN A 55 -1.71 12.58 -17.35
CA ASN A 55 -2.85 11.69 -17.51
C ASN A 55 -3.69 11.61 -16.22
N PRO A 56 -4.32 12.71 -15.77
CA PRO A 56 -5.11 12.72 -14.55
C PRO A 56 -6.36 11.84 -14.66
N GLU A 57 -6.88 11.60 -15.86
CA GLU A 57 -8.04 10.74 -16.09
C GLU A 57 -7.73 9.28 -15.69
N LYS A 58 -6.50 8.82 -15.90
CA LYS A 58 -6.07 7.51 -15.43
C LYS A 58 -6.20 7.38 -13.90
N VAL A 59 -5.79 8.41 -13.16
CA VAL A 59 -5.93 8.44 -11.70
C VAL A 59 -7.40 8.46 -11.30
N ARG A 60 -8.18 9.35 -11.92
CA ARG A 60 -9.62 9.51 -11.67
C ARG A 60 -10.41 8.21 -11.86
N GLN A 61 -10.19 7.51 -12.98
CA GLN A 61 -10.88 6.25 -13.28
C GLN A 61 -10.50 5.11 -12.33
N ASN A 62 -9.32 5.15 -11.73
CA ASN A 62 -8.85 4.08 -10.88
C ASN A 62 -9.16 4.28 -9.38
N ILE A 63 -9.76 5.39 -8.97
CA ILE A 63 -10.21 5.56 -7.58
C ILE A 63 -11.25 4.50 -7.22
N ILE A 64 -12.28 4.36 -8.05
CA ILE A 64 -13.33 3.38 -7.80
C ILE A 64 -12.83 1.94 -7.92
N GLU A 65 -11.91 1.67 -8.85
CA GLU A 65 -11.30 0.35 -9.02
C GLU A 65 -10.56 -0.09 -7.75
N VAL A 66 -9.78 0.81 -7.14
CA VAL A 66 -9.06 0.53 -5.89
C VAL A 66 -10.02 0.40 -4.70
N ALA A 67 -11.06 1.22 -4.62
CA ALA A 67 -12.08 1.11 -3.58
C ALA A 67 -12.80 -0.24 -3.62
N LEU A 68 -13.20 -0.68 -4.82
CA LEU A 68 -13.82 -1.98 -5.04
C LEU A 68 -12.87 -3.12 -4.64
N ASP A 69 -11.60 -3.05 -5.02
CA ASP A 69 -10.59 -4.04 -4.64
C ASP A 69 -10.39 -4.09 -3.11
N TYR A 70 -10.32 -2.94 -2.44
CA TYR A 70 -10.20 -2.86 -0.98
C TYR A 70 -11.36 -3.57 -0.27
N MET A 71 -12.58 -3.19 -0.60
CA MET A 71 -13.78 -3.74 0.03
C MET A 71 -13.98 -5.22 -0.34
N SER A 72 -13.64 -5.60 -1.56
CA SER A 72 -13.71 -7.00 -2.02
C SER A 72 -12.75 -7.91 -1.26
N CYS A 73 -11.56 -7.41 -0.91
CA CYS A 73 -10.59 -8.15 -0.09
C CYS A 73 -11.01 -8.27 1.37
N GLY A 74 -12.03 -7.53 1.82
CA GLY A 74 -12.56 -7.60 3.18
C GLY A 74 -12.23 -6.41 4.08
N LEU A 75 -11.72 -5.30 3.51
CA LEU A 75 -11.69 -4.05 4.27
C LEU A 75 -13.11 -3.53 4.45
N ASP A 76 -13.53 -3.45 5.70
CA ASP A 76 -14.89 -3.15 6.13
C ASP A 76 -15.01 -1.67 6.51
N PRO A 77 -15.84 -0.87 5.81
CA PRO A 77 -16.05 0.54 6.14
C PRO A 77 -16.61 0.81 7.54
N ALA A 78 -17.21 -0.21 8.18
CA ALA A 78 -17.67 -0.09 9.57
C ALA A 78 -16.52 -0.17 10.58
N LYS A 79 -15.37 -0.72 10.19
CA LYS A 79 -14.18 -0.92 11.03
C LYS A 79 -13.00 -0.04 10.64
N SER A 80 -12.90 0.30 9.36
CA SER A 80 -11.81 1.08 8.78
C SER A 80 -12.32 2.31 8.05
N THR A 81 -11.63 3.42 8.17
CA THR A 81 -11.95 4.66 7.45
C THR A 81 -11.29 4.63 6.07
N LEU A 82 -12.06 4.38 5.02
CA LEU A 82 -11.61 4.43 3.64
C LEU A 82 -11.79 5.85 3.09
N PHE A 83 -10.74 6.48 2.60
CA PHE A 83 -10.81 7.89 2.16
C PHE A 83 -9.90 8.21 0.98
N ILE A 84 -10.17 9.33 0.33
CA ILE A 84 -9.40 9.85 -0.81
C ILE A 84 -8.49 10.97 -0.32
N GLN A 85 -7.18 10.87 -0.60
CA GLN A 85 -6.15 11.79 -0.13
C GLN A 85 -6.45 13.25 -0.49
N SER A 86 -6.80 13.53 -1.73
CA SER A 86 -7.07 14.89 -2.22
C SER A 86 -8.26 15.59 -1.55
N GLN A 87 -9.11 14.84 -0.85
CA GLN A 87 -10.24 15.39 -0.12
C GLN A 87 -9.83 15.95 1.26
N ILE A 88 -8.58 15.78 1.66
CA ILE A 88 -8.01 16.23 2.94
C ILE A 88 -7.02 17.36 2.68
N SER A 89 -7.53 18.58 2.56
CA SER A 89 -6.71 19.78 2.25
C SER A 89 -5.63 20.06 3.31
N GLU A 90 -5.86 19.65 4.54
CA GLU A 90 -4.97 19.77 5.68
C GLU A 90 -3.62 19.10 5.46
N LEU A 91 -3.57 18.04 4.63
CA LEU A 91 -2.32 17.36 4.25
C LEU A 91 -1.39 18.27 3.44
N CYS A 92 -1.96 19.12 2.59
CA CYS A 92 -1.18 20.08 1.81
C CYS A 92 -0.55 21.15 2.71
N GLU A 93 -1.29 21.66 3.70
CA GLU A 93 -0.80 22.65 4.64
C GLU A 93 0.30 22.06 5.54
N LEU A 94 0.10 20.85 6.09
CA LEU A 94 1.13 20.13 6.84
C LEU A 94 2.38 19.89 5.99
N THR A 95 2.23 19.48 4.74
CA THR A 95 3.35 19.28 3.81
C THR A 95 4.17 20.54 3.67
N PHE A 96 3.53 21.71 3.51
CA PHE A 96 4.19 23.00 3.41
C PHE A 96 5.03 23.30 4.66
N TYR A 97 4.48 23.14 5.86
CA TYR A 97 5.23 23.35 7.10
C TYR A 97 6.40 22.38 7.27
N TYR A 98 6.23 21.13 6.83
CA TYR A 98 7.31 20.14 6.90
C TYR A 98 8.44 20.38 5.91
N MET A 99 8.17 21.07 4.79
CA MET A 99 9.23 21.50 3.85
C MET A 99 10.29 22.39 4.54
N ASP A 100 9.90 23.18 5.55
CA ASP A 100 10.82 24.02 6.31
C ASP A 100 11.74 23.21 7.25
N LEU A 101 11.40 21.95 7.51
CA LEU A 101 12.15 21.05 8.38
C LEU A 101 13.14 20.15 7.62
N VAL A 102 13.05 20.06 6.28
CA VAL A 102 13.83 19.13 5.46
C VAL A 102 14.69 19.90 4.46
N THR A 103 15.96 19.50 4.33
CA THR A 103 16.85 20.11 3.33
C THR A 103 16.80 19.36 2.01
N VAL A 104 17.06 20.06 0.89
CA VAL A 104 17.21 19.47 -0.45
C VAL A 104 18.23 18.32 -0.42
N ALA A 105 19.38 18.56 0.23
CA ALA A 105 20.43 17.55 0.35
C ALA A 105 19.99 16.29 1.08
N ARG A 106 19.04 16.38 2.04
CA ARG A 106 18.47 15.21 2.73
C ARG A 106 17.56 14.40 1.79
N LEU A 107 16.72 15.06 1.01
CA LEU A 107 15.88 14.41 0.00
C LEU A 107 16.72 13.69 -1.07
N GLN A 108 17.77 14.34 -1.58
CA GLN A 108 18.69 13.74 -2.56
C GLN A 108 19.38 12.48 -2.05
N ARG A 109 19.59 12.36 -0.75
CA ARG A 109 20.22 11.18 -0.11
C ARG A 109 19.23 10.07 0.22
N ASN A 110 17.91 10.29 0.06
CA ASN A 110 16.93 9.24 0.29
C ASN A 110 17.09 8.14 -0.78
N PRO A 111 17.37 6.87 -0.37
CA PRO A 111 17.69 5.80 -1.33
C PRO A 111 16.54 5.50 -2.30
N THR A 112 15.29 5.56 -1.83
CA THR A 112 14.10 5.28 -2.65
C THR A 112 13.92 6.38 -3.70
N VAL A 113 14.01 7.65 -3.30
CA VAL A 113 13.93 8.80 -4.24
C VAL A 113 15.02 8.70 -5.29
N LYS A 114 16.25 8.39 -4.87
CA LYS A 114 17.39 8.26 -5.78
C LYS A 114 17.18 7.15 -6.81
N SER A 115 16.73 5.98 -6.40
CA SER A 115 16.48 4.86 -7.31
C SER A 115 15.32 5.13 -8.25
N GLU A 116 14.26 5.78 -7.78
CA GLU A 116 13.10 6.13 -8.62
C GLU A 116 13.44 7.21 -9.66
N ILE A 117 14.26 8.22 -9.31
CA ILE A 117 14.75 9.21 -10.27
C ILE A 117 15.50 8.53 -11.42
N GLN A 118 16.38 7.58 -11.10
CA GLN A 118 17.13 6.81 -12.10
C GLN A 118 16.22 5.95 -12.98
N MET A 119 15.28 5.21 -12.38
CA MET A 119 14.36 4.34 -13.12
C MET A 119 13.44 5.11 -14.07
N ARG A 120 13.14 6.39 -13.76
CA ARG A 120 12.23 7.24 -14.55
C ARG A 120 12.94 8.16 -15.53
N ASN A 121 14.28 8.14 -15.59
CA ASN A 121 15.09 9.06 -16.40
C ASN A 121 14.81 10.54 -16.12
N PHE A 122 14.52 10.90 -14.86
CA PHE A 122 14.27 12.30 -14.45
C PHE A 122 15.56 13.11 -14.20
N GLU A 123 16.74 12.55 -14.43
CA GLU A 123 18.02 13.13 -14.02
C GLU A 123 18.24 14.58 -14.48
N ALA A 124 17.73 14.95 -15.67
CA ALA A 124 17.86 16.29 -16.22
C ALA A 124 16.72 17.25 -15.79
N SER A 125 15.57 16.74 -15.35
CA SER A 125 14.39 17.56 -15.04
C SER A 125 13.46 16.85 -14.07
N ILE A 126 13.77 16.98 -12.77
CA ILE A 126 12.98 16.35 -11.72
C ILE A 126 11.78 17.25 -11.38
N PRO A 127 10.52 16.79 -11.53
CA PRO A 127 9.37 17.55 -11.06
C PRO A 127 9.44 17.78 -9.54
N VAL A 128 9.16 19.01 -9.09
CA VAL A 128 9.25 19.37 -7.67
C VAL A 128 8.32 18.48 -6.82
N GLY A 129 7.07 18.24 -7.27
CA GLY A 129 6.14 17.38 -6.57
C GLY A 129 6.64 15.93 -6.41
N PHE A 130 7.32 15.42 -7.46
CA PHE A 130 7.97 14.11 -7.38
C PHE A 130 9.17 14.13 -6.42
N PHE A 131 9.96 15.18 -6.41
CA PHE A 131 11.12 15.28 -5.51
C PHE A 131 10.73 15.42 -4.04
N THR A 132 9.62 16.10 -3.77
CA THR A 132 9.16 16.40 -2.40
C THR A 132 8.14 15.41 -1.84
N TYR A 133 7.72 14.38 -2.59
CA TYR A 133 6.70 13.43 -2.12
C TYR A 133 7.04 12.75 -0.78
N PRO A 134 8.30 12.52 -0.36
CA PRO A 134 8.57 11.96 0.97
C PRO A 134 8.09 12.87 2.12
N ILE A 135 8.04 14.19 1.87
CA ILE A 135 7.53 15.14 2.85
C ILE A 135 6.00 15.08 2.91
N SER A 136 5.32 14.98 1.74
CA SER A 136 3.86 14.80 1.71
C SER A 136 3.45 13.47 2.32
N GLN A 137 4.22 12.39 2.11
CA GLN A 137 3.96 11.11 2.78
C GLN A 137 4.12 11.21 4.30
N ALA A 138 5.05 12.00 4.80
CA ALA A 138 5.17 12.28 6.22
C ALA A 138 3.93 13.03 6.76
N ALA A 139 3.38 13.97 5.98
CA ALA A 139 2.13 14.65 6.34
C ALA A 139 0.94 13.68 6.37
N ASP A 140 0.83 12.78 5.37
CA ASP A 140 -0.19 11.73 5.35
C ASP A 140 -0.16 10.89 6.65
N ILE A 141 1.02 10.48 7.08
CA ILE A 141 1.19 9.62 8.27
C ILE A 141 0.89 10.36 9.56
N THR A 142 1.43 11.55 9.71
CA THR A 142 1.38 12.30 10.97
C THR A 142 0.04 13.01 11.20
N ALA A 143 -0.70 13.37 10.13
CA ALA A 143 -2.03 13.97 10.24
C ALA A 143 -3.01 13.11 11.04
N PHE A 144 -2.85 11.78 10.96
CA PHE A 144 -3.68 10.81 11.68
C PHE A 144 -3.03 10.30 12.97
N LYS A 145 -1.87 10.84 13.34
CA LYS A 145 -1.05 10.35 14.49
C LYS A 145 -0.84 8.84 14.41
N ALA A 146 -0.58 8.33 13.19
CA ALA A 146 -0.40 6.91 12.95
C ALA A 146 0.82 6.37 13.72
N THR A 147 0.58 5.34 14.54
CA THR A 147 1.63 4.65 15.28
C THR A 147 2.26 3.53 14.49
N THR A 148 1.53 3.01 13.51
CA THR A 148 1.90 1.82 12.74
C THR A 148 1.56 2.02 11.26
N VAL A 149 2.53 1.76 10.39
CA VAL A 149 2.38 1.86 8.94
C VAL A 149 2.80 0.53 8.31
N PRO A 150 1.84 -0.30 7.86
CA PRO A 150 2.13 -1.51 7.10
C PRO A 150 2.76 -1.14 5.75
N VAL A 151 4.00 -1.56 5.50
CA VAL A 151 4.80 -1.20 4.32
C VAL A 151 5.69 -2.34 3.85
N GLY A 152 6.06 -2.32 2.57
CA GLY A 152 7.18 -3.12 2.05
C GLY A 152 8.54 -2.55 2.48
N GLY A 153 9.59 -3.35 2.35
CA GLY A 153 10.95 -2.96 2.74
C GLY A 153 11.50 -1.74 1.99
N ASP A 154 11.03 -1.52 0.76
CA ASP A 154 11.36 -0.35 -0.06
C ASP A 154 10.85 0.99 0.52
N GLN A 155 9.88 0.95 1.43
CA GLN A 155 9.31 2.11 2.10
C GLN A 155 9.98 2.46 3.44
N LEU A 156 10.89 1.65 3.94
CA LEU A 156 11.60 1.94 5.19
C LEU A 156 12.29 3.31 5.20
N PRO A 157 12.97 3.76 4.11
CA PRO A 157 13.56 5.10 4.05
C PRO A 157 12.54 6.24 4.16
N MET A 158 11.27 6.00 3.77
CA MET A 158 10.19 6.98 3.92
C MET A 158 9.72 7.08 5.36
N ILE A 159 9.58 5.94 6.05
CA ILE A 159 9.23 5.92 7.47
C ILE A 159 10.33 6.58 8.31
N GLU A 160 11.59 6.34 7.98
CA GLU A 160 12.71 7.00 8.64
C GLU A 160 12.70 8.52 8.41
N GLN A 161 12.48 8.97 7.17
CA GLN A 161 12.31 10.38 6.85
C GLN A 161 11.16 11.02 7.63
N THR A 162 10.04 10.31 7.78
CA THR A 162 8.90 10.76 8.61
C THR A 162 9.30 10.92 10.07
N ARG A 163 10.01 9.94 10.63
CA ARG A 163 10.50 10.01 12.03
C ARG A 163 11.46 11.16 12.26
N GLU A 164 12.35 11.45 11.30
CA GLU A 164 13.24 12.61 11.35
C GLU A 164 12.45 13.93 11.39
N ILE A 165 11.40 14.06 10.57
CA ILE A 165 10.51 15.23 10.56
C ILE A 165 9.81 15.37 11.90
N VAL A 166 9.21 14.29 12.41
CA VAL A 166 8.53 14.26 13.71
C VAL A 166 9.48 14.68 14.83
N HIS A 167 10.67 14.08 14.88
CA HIS A 167 11.67 14.40 15.89
C HIS A 167 12.06 15.89 15.84
N LYS A 168 12.35 16.40 14.64
CA LYS A 168 12.73 17.79 14.45
C LYS A 168 11.60 18.75 14.83
N PHE A 169 10.36 18.47 14.39
CA PHE A 169 9.19 19.27 14.74
C PHE A 169 9.00 19.33 16.27
N ASN A 170 8.97 18.17 16.91
CA ASN A 170 8.73 18.07 18.35
C ASN A 170 9.84 18.73 19.19
N THR A 171 11.07 18.75 18.68
CA THR A 171 12.21 19.40 19.33
C THR A 171 12.17 20.92 19.17
N VAL A 172 11.80 21.42 17.98
CA VAL A 172 11.83 22.84 17.66
C VAL A 172 10.62 23.57 18.23
N TYR A 173 9.44 22.93 18.19
CA TYR A 173 8.18 23.56 18.56
C TYR A 173 7.58 22.98 19.85
N ALA A 174 6.90 21.84 19.76
CA ALA A 174 6.30 21.13 20.88
C ALA A 174 6.04 19.65 20.53
N PRO A 175 5.92 18.74 21.52
CA PRO A 175 5.69 17.31 21.29
C PRO A 175 4.23 17.00 20.85
N VAL A 176 3.88 17.36 19.64
CA VAL A 176 2.54 17.19 19.02
C VAL A 176 2.47 15.95 18.15
N LEU A 177 3.52 15.70 17.37
CA LEU A 177 3.54 14.63 16.37
C LEU A 177 3.98 13.30 16.97
N VAL A 178 3.47 12.20 16.39
CA VAL A 178 3.75 10.83 16.84
C VAL A 178 4.69 10.14 15.85
N GLU A 179 5.75 9.51 16.37
CA GLU A 179 6.68 8.72 15.55
C GLU A 179 6.03 7.40 15.10
N PRO A 180 5.96 7.15 13.78
CA PRO A 180 5.42 5.89 13.27
C PRO A 180 6.45 4.77 13.35
N LYS A 181 5.93 3.52 13.39
CA LYS A 181 6.70 2.29 13.20
C LYS A 181 6.28 1.61 11.91
N ALA A 182 7.27 1.18 11.12
CA ALA A 182 7.00 0.31 9.99
C ALA A 182 6.57 -1.08 10.48
N LEU A 183 5.59 -1.67 9.82
CA LEU A 183 5.19 -3.06 10.00
C LEU A 183 5.44 -3.79 8.68
N LEU A 184 6.46 -4.64 8.65
CA LEU A 184 6.83 -5.41 7.46
C LEU A 184 5.97 -6.68 7.33
N PRO A 185 5.80 -7.24 6.11
CA PRO A 185 5.23 -8.55 5.90
C PRO A 185 6.06 -9.65 6.57
N GLU A 186 5.40 -10.67 7.11
CA GLU A 186 6.04 -11.76 7.85
C GLU A 186 6.83 -12.72 6.97
N ASN A 187 6.51 -12.81 5.67
CA ASN A 187 7.08 -13.76 4.72
C ASN A 187 7.73 -13.03 3.54
N GLU A 188 8.98 -13.38 3.20
CA GLU A 188 9.73 -12.82 2.06
C GLU A 188 9.05 -13.07 0.72
N ALA A 189 8.43 -14.24 0.51
CA ALA A 189 7.69 -14.55 -0.71
C ALA A 189 6.51 -13.57 -0.94
N CYS A 190 5.90 -13.08 0.14
CA CYS A 190 4.84 -12.09 0.10
C CYS A 190 5.35 -10.66 -0.19
N GLN A 191 6.62 -10.38 0.08
CA GLN A 191 7.19 -9.03 -0.12
C GLN A 191 7.38 -8.68 -1.60
N ARG A 192 7.71 -9.65 -2.44
CA ARG A 192 8.06 -9.42 -3.84
C ARG A 192 7.62 -10.57 -4.76
N LEU A 193 6.31 -10.72 -4.93
CA LEU A 193 5.78 -11.73 -5.85
C LEU A 193 6.21 -11.40 -7.30
N PRO A 194 6.84 -12.34 -8.04
CA PRO A 194 7.21 -12.14 -9.42
C PRO A 194 6.00 -12.07 -10.33
N GLY A 195 6.12 -11.43 -11.49
CA GLY A 195 5.15 -11.52 -12.56
C GLY A 195 5.06 -12.95 -13.13
N ILE A 196 4.01 -13.25 -13.88
CA ILE A 196 3.81 -14.57 -14.49
C ILE A 196 4.94 -14.98 -15.45
N ASP A 197 5.70 -14.00 -15.93
CA ASP A 197 6.88 -14.16 -16.80
C ASP A 197 8.15 -14.60 -16.07
N GLY A 198 8.15 -14.60 -14.73
CA GLY A 198 9.30 -14.97 -13.89
C GLY A 198 10.52 -14.04 -13.96
N LYS A 199 10.45 -12.94 -14.74
CA LYS A 199 11.61 -12.07 -15.00
C LYS A 199 11.71 -10.87 -14.09
N ALA A 200 10.58 -10.30 -13.72
CA ALA A 200 10.53 -9.07 -12.96
C ALA A 200 9.42 -9.14 -11.90
N LYS A 201 9.44 -8.20 -10.96
CA LYS A 201 8.31 -7.98 -10.04
C LYS A 201 7.03 -7.78 -10.86
N MET A 202 5.92 -8.30 -10.33
CA MET A 202 4.61 -8.07 -10.91
C MET A 202 4.36 -6.56 -11.12
N SER A 203 4.06 -6.18 -12.35
CA SER A 203 3.86 -4.78 -12.74
C SER A 203 2.78 -4.64 -13.78
N LYS A 204 1.90 -3.66 -13.58
CA LYS A 204 0.82 -3.32 -14.51
C LYS A 204 1.35 -2.93 -15.90
N SER A 205 2.45 -2.19 -15.95
CA SER A 205 3.07 -1.73 -17.20
C SER A 205 3.69 -2.85 -18.03
N LEU A 206 4.07 -3.96 -17.39
CA LEU A 206 4.64 -5.14 -18.07
C LEU A 206 3.56 -6.14 -18.51
N GLY A 207 2.30 -5.96 -18.10
CA GLY A 207 1.21 -6.88 -18.45
C GLY A 207 1.36 -8.28 -17.83
N ASN A 208 2.24 -8.45 -16.83
CA ASN A 208 2.57 -9.73 -16.21
C ASN A 208 1.82 -9.99 -14.90
N CYS A 209 0.66 -9.33 -14.71
CA CYS A 209 -0.14 -9.39 -13.49
C CYS A 209 -1.30 -10.37 -13.56
N ILE A 210 -1.60 -11.02 -12.41
CA ILE A 210 -2.92 -11.57 -12.12
C ILE A 210 -3.65 -10.53 -11.28
N TYR A 211 -4.75 -9.95 -11.83
CA TYR A 211 -5.54 -8.94 -11.10
C TYR A 211 -6.55 -9.62 -10.18
N LEU A 212 -6.94 -8.93 -9.10
CA LEU A 212 -7.97 -9.41 -8.18
C LEU A 212 -9.35 -9.52 -8.87
N ALA A 213 -9.58 -8.68 -9.87
CA ALA A 213 -10.79 -8.66 -10.67
C ALA A 213 -10.76 -9.57 -11.91
N ASP A 214 -9.67 -10.32 -12.15
CA ASP A 214 -9.59 -11.25 -13.27
C ASP A 214 -10.66 -12.33 -13.16
N THR A 215 -11.23 -12.73 -14.29
CA THR A 215 -12.17 -13.87 -14.34
C THR A 215 -11.47 -15.18 -14.01
N ALA A 216 -12.23 -16.21 -13.68
CA ALA A 216 -11.66 -17.53 -13.40
C ALA A 216 -10.87 -18.08 -14.60
N ASP A 217 -11.33 -17.82 -15.81
CA ASP A 217 -10.67 -18.25 -17.05
C ASP A 217 -9.39 -17.43 -17.32
N ASP A 218 -9.39 -16.11 -17.06
CA ASP A 218 -8.20 -15.29 -17.18
C ASP A 218 -7.11 -15.76 -16.20
N VAL A 219 -7.46 -15.99 -14.94
CA VAL A 219 -6.54 -16.52 -13.91
C VAL A 219 -5.96 -17.87 -14.38
N ARG A 220 -6.82 -18.78 -14.83
CA ARG A 220 -6.39 -20.08 -15.36
C ARG A 220 -5.41 -19.94 -16.54
N THR A 221 -5.74 -19.09 -17.49
CA THR A 221 -4.91 -18.86 -18.68
C THR A 221 -3.55 -18.31 -18.29
N LYS A 222 -3.52 -17.31 -17.40
CA LYS A 222 -2.29 -16.72 -16.88
C LYS A 222 -1.44 -17.73 -16.12
N ILE A 223 -2.03 -18.56 -15.25
CA ILE A 223 -1.31 -19.60 -14.51
C ILE A 223 -0.74 -20.66 -15.45
N MET A 224 -1.51 -21.10 -16.43
CA MET A 224 -1.00 -22.11 -17.39
C MET A 224 0.14 -21.56 -18.25
N SER A 225 0.21 -20.24 -18.47
CA SER A 225 1.32 -19.58 -19.19
C SER A 225 2.50 -19.18 -18.30
N MET A 226 2.43 -19.38 -16.97
CA MET A 226 3.52 -19.02 -16.06
C MET A 226 4.85 -19.65 -16.46
N TYR A 227 5.91 -18.85 -16.28
CA TYR A 227 7.27 -19.33 -16.39
C TYR A 227 7.56 -20.41 -15.33
N THR A 228 8.21 -21.46 -15.76
CA THR A 228 8.68 -22.58 -14.93
C THR A 228 10.19 -22.78 -15.11
N ASP A 229 10.68 -23.99 -14.91
CA ASP A 229 12.07 -24.32 -15.11
C ASP A 229 12.38 -24.62 -16.60
N PRO A 230 13.25 -23.86 -17.27
CA PRO A 230 13.60 -24.10 -18.67
C PRO A 230 14.39 -25.39 -18.90
N LEU A 231 14.95 -26.00 -17.87
CA LEU A 231 15.69 -27.26 -17.94
C LEU A 231 14.81 -28.49 -17.70
N HIS A 232 13.58 -28.30 -17.19
CA HIS A 232 12.61 -29.37 -16.95
C HIS A 232 11.79 -29.64 -18.23
N LEU A 233 12.40 -30.25 -19.22
CA LEU A 233 11.80 -30.50 -20.55
C LEU A 233 10.90 -31.73 -20.56
N GLN A 234 11.26 -32.76 -19.80
CA GLN A 234 10.51 -34.00 -19.66
C GLN A 234 10.08 -34.18 -18.20
N VAL A 235 8.98 -34.91 -18.01
CA VAL A 235 8.46 -35.21 -16.65
C VAL A 235 9.49 -35.95 -15.79
N SER A 236 10.35 -36.74 -16.41
CA SER A 236 11.42 -37.48 -15.73
C SER A 236 12.60 -36.63 -15.28
N ASP A 237 12.73 -35.42 -15.84
CA ASP A 237 13.88 -34.56 -15.52
C ASP A 237 13.76 -34.01 -14.09
N PRO A 238 14.88 -33.89 -13.36
CA PRO A 238 14.91 -33.15 -12.11
C PRO A 238 14.54 -31.69 -12.36
N GLY A 239 13.61 -31.16 -11.57
CA GLY A 239 13.19 -29.76 -11.66
C GLY A 239 13.93 -28.87 -10.68
N HIS A 240 13.99 -27.56 -10.97
CA HIS A 240 14.58 -26.53 -10.12
C HIS A 240 13.51 -25.60 -9.57
N LEU A 241 13.64 -25.28 -8.28
CA LEU A 241 12.70 -24.39 -7.58
C LEU A 241 13.11 -22.92 -7.68
N GLU A 242 14.42 -22.66 -7.77
CA GLU A 242 14.93 -21.30 -7.88
C GLU A 242 14.46 -20.63 -9.17
N GLY A 243 13.83 -19.46 -9.06
CA GLY A 243 13.25 -18.74 -10.19
C GLY A 243 11.97 -19.37 -10.76
N ASN A 244 11.48 -20.47 -10.21
CA ASN A 244 10.23 -21.09 -10.63
C ASN A 244 9.02 -20.34 -10.06
N THR A 245 8.37 -19.56 -10.91
CA THR A 245 7.24 -18.70 -10.55
C THR A 245 6.09 -19.49 -9.92
N VAL A 246 5.81 -20.68 -10.40
CA VAL A 246 4.69 -21.51 -9.90
C VAL A 246 4.89 -21.86 -8.42
N PHE A 247 6.08 -22.30 -8.05
CA PHE A 247 6.38 -22.61 -6.65
C PHE A 247 6.45 -21.37 -5.76
N THR A 248 6.92 -20.23 -6.27
CA THR A 248 6.88 -18.96 -5.54
C THR A 248 5.42 -18.56 -5.20
N TYR A 249 4.48 -18.78 -6.14
CA TYR A 249 3.06 -18.52 -5.86
C TYR A 249 2.47 -19.55 -4.89
N LEU A 250 2.87 -20.81 -4.96
CA LEU A 250 2.46 -21.82 -3.98
C LEU A 250 2.96 -21.45 -2.57
N ASP A 251 4.20 -20.96 -2.43
CA ASP A 251 4.73 -20.49 -1.15
C ASP A 251 3.91 -19.32 -0.56
N ALA A 252 3.34 -18.47 -1.41
CA ALA A 252 2.56 -17.32 -0.97
C ALA A 252 1.08 -17.63 -0.66
N PHE A 253 0.50 -18.64 -1.31
CA PHE A 253 -0.95 -18.88 -1.29
C PHE A 253 -1.36 -20.26 -0.78
N CYS A 254 -0.48 -21.27 -0.88
CA CYS A 254 -0.84 -22.63 -0.55
C CYS A 254 -0.91 -22.85 0.96
N LYS A 255 -1.89 -23.64 1.38
CA LYS A 255 -2.08 -24.12 2.75
C LYS A 255 -2.19 -25.65 2.74
N GLU A 256 -2.01 -26.29 3.89
CA GLU A 256 -2.10 -27.74 4.01
C GLU A 256 -3.46 -28.30 3.57
N GLU A 257 -4.55 -27.61 3.92
CA GLU A 257 -5.92 -27.98 3.52
C GLU A 257 -6.14 -28.06 2.01
N HIS A 258 -5.32 -27.37 1.19
CA HIS A 258 -5.40 -27.45 -0.26
C HIS A 258 -4.91 -28.80 -0.79
N PHE A 259 -3.98 -29.46 -0.11
CA PHE A 259 -3.50 -30.78 -0.50
C PHE A 259 -4.60 -31.81 -0.33
N GLU A 260 -5.28 -31.84 0.81
CA GLU A 260 -6.39 -32.77 1.06
C GLU A 260 -7.46 -32.67 -0.04
N ARG A 261 -7.76 -31.45 -0.50
CA ARG A 261 -8.82 -31.21 -1.49
C ARG A 261 -8.42 -31.45 -2.92
N TYR A 262 -7.22 -31.01 -3.31
CA TYR A 262 -6.86 -30.89 -4.73
C TYR A 262 -5.68 -31.75 -5.15
N LEU A 263 -4.87 -32.22 -4.20
CA LEU A 263 -3.68 -33.01 -4.50
C LEU A 263 -3.33 -33.98 -3.36
N PRO A 264 -4.24 -34.93 -3.01
CA PRO A 264 -4.12 -35.81 -1.84
C PRO A 264 -2.93 -36.79 -1.91
N ASP A 265 -2.24 -36.87 -3.05
CA ASP A 265 -1.01 -37.67 -3.19
C ASP A 265 0.16 -37.12 -2.36
N TYR A 266 0.04 -35.89 -1.82
CA TYR A 266 1.09 -35.19 -1.05
C TYR A 266 0.51 -34.63 0.25
N ALA A 267 1.28 -34.72 1.32
CA ALA A 267 0.87 -34.20 2.62
C ALA A 267 1.02 -32.66 2.72
N ASN A 268 2.03 -32.09 2.02
CA ASN A 268 2.36 -30.67 2.10
C ASN A 268 3.19 -30.19 0.91
N LEU A 269 3.50 -28.89 0.90
CA LEU A 269 4.25 -28.26 -0.19
C LEU A 269 5.72 -28.74 -0.28
N ASP A 270 6.34 -29.07 0.84
CA ASP A 270 7.72 -29.56 0.87
C ASP A 270 7.83 -30.95 0.20
N GLU A 271 6.84 -31.80 0.42
CA GLU A 271 6.79 -33.10 -0.27
C GLU A 271 6.58 -32.93 -1.77
N LEU A 272 5.71 -32.01 -2.20
CA LEU A 272 5.51 -31.69 -3.61
C LEU A 272 6.80 -31.14 -4.25
N LYS A 273 7.48 -30.20 -3.58
CA LYS A 273 8.78 -29.66 -4.00
C LYS A 273 9.85 -30.75 -4.08
N GLY A 274 9.92 -31.63 -3.08
CA GLY A 274 10.84 -32.76 -3.08
C GLY A 274 10.60 -33.74 -4.21
N HIS A 275 9.36 -33.98 -4.62
CA HIS A 275 9.04 -34.79 -5.79
C HIS A 275 9.47 -34.08 -7.09
N TYR A 276 9.15 -32.80 -7.24
CA TYR A 276 9.53 -32.03 -8.42
C TYR A 276 11.05 -32.02 -8.65
N THR A 277 11.83 -31.84 -7.59
CA THR A 277 13.30 -31.80 -7.67
C THR A 277 13.94 -33.16 -7.96
N ARG A 278 13.25 -34.27 -7.61
CA ARG A 278 13.75 -35.62 -7.99
C ARG A 278 13.42 -36.04 -9.42
N GLY A 279 12.52 -35.32 -10.08
CA GLY A 279 11.93 -35.73 -11.35
C GLY A 279 10.72 -36.68 -11.16
N GLY A 280 9.89 -36.79 -12.18
CA GLY A 280 8.66 -37.58 -12.19
C GLY A 280 7.37 -36.76 -11.99
N LEU A 281 7.48 -35.43 -11.80
CA LEU A 281 6.34 -34.52 -11.62
C LEU A 281 6.37 -33.42 -12.69
N GLY A 282 5.42 -33.45 -13.62
CA GLY A 282 5.34 -32.43 -14.69
C GLY A 282 4.74 -31.11 -14.27
N ASP A 283 5.22 -30.02 -14.87
CA ASP A 283 4.76 -28.63 -14.62
C ASP A 283 3.26 -28.44 -14.74
N VAL A 284 2.61 -29.11 -15.67
CA VAL A 284 1.15 -28.99 -15.89
C VAL A 284 0.36 -29.45 -14.64
N LYS A 285 0.81 -30.52 -13.94
CA LYS A 285 0.16 -31.00 -12.71
C LYS A 285 0.28 -29.93 -11.61
N VAL A 286 1.47 -29.34 -11.45
CA VAL A 286 1.74 -28.30 -10.46
C VAL A 286 0.95 -27.01 -10.77
N LYS A 287 0.92 -26.59 -12.05
CA LYS A 287 0.10 -25.43 -12.49
C LYS A 287 -1.40 -25.62 -12.25
N LYS A 288 -1.94 -26.83 -12.51
CA LYS A 288 -3.33 -27.16 -12.20
C LYS A 288 -3.62 -27.06 -10.69
N PHE A 289 -2.70 -27.54 -9.85
CA PHE A 289 -2.82 -27.42 -8.42
C PHE A 289 -2.80 -25.94 -7.99
N LEU A 290 -1.83 -25.16 -8.45
CA LEU A 290 -1.78 -23.72 -8.21
C LEU A 290 -3.07 -23.02 -8.66
N ASN A 291 -3.62 -23.39 -9.83
CA ASN A 291 -4.89 -22.82 -10.28
C ASN A 291 -6.02 -23.06 -9.28
N ASN A 292 -6.15 -24.26 -8.73
CA ASN A 292 -7.19 -24.57 -7.74
C ASN A 292 -7.00 -23.72 -6.47
N VAL A 293 -5.78 -23.60 -5.95
CA VAL A 293 -5.42 -22.75 -4.81
C VAL A 293 -5.79 -21.29 -5.08
N MET A 294 -5.45 -20.79 -6.25
CA MET A 294 -5.72 -19.41 -6.64
C MET A 294 -7.22 -19.15 -6.85
N GLN A 295 -7.96 -20.11 -7.43
CA GLN A 295 -9.41 -19.97 -7.58
C GLN A 295 -10.10 -19.91 -6.21
N GLU A 296 -9.73 -20.80 -5.26
CA GLU A 296 -10.28 -20.78 -3.91
C GLU A 296 -10.01 -19.44 -3.19
N THR A 297 -8.82 -18.87 -3.39
CA THR A 297 -8.46 -17.57 -2.81
C THR A 297 -9.21 -16.41 -3.45
N LEU A 298 -9.35 -16.40 -4.77
CA LEU A 298 -9.87 -15.24 -5.50
C LEU A 298 -11.39 -15.26 -5.69
N GLU A 299 -12.04 -16.42 -5.64
CA GLU A 299 -13.50 -16.52 -5.84
C GLU A 299 -14.30 -15.70 -4.83
N PRO A 300 -14.03 -15.74 -3.51
CA PRO A 300 -14.74 -14.89 -2.56
C PRO A 300 -14.53 -13.41 -2.82
N ILE A 301 -13.33 -13.00 -3.28
CA ILE A 301 -13.02 -11.61 -3.62
C ILE A 301 -13.83 -11.19 -4.84
N ARG A 302 -13.84 -12.00 -5.92
CA ARG A 302 -14.63 -11.74 -7.14
C ARG A 302 -16.12 -11.63 -6.85
N ASN A 303 -16.65 -12.52 -6.00
CA ASN A 303 -18.07 -12.52 -5.66
C ASN A 303 -18.47 -11.25 -4.90
N ARG A 304 -17.68 -10.85 -3.88
CA ARG A 304 -17.92 -9.58 -3.18
C ARG A 304 -17.80 -8.37 -4.12
N ARG A 305 -16.81 -8.38 -5.03
CA ARG A 305 -16.66 -7.30 -6.00
C ARG A 305 -17.89 -7.17 -6.91
N LYS A 306 -18.40 -8.27 -7.44
CA LYS A 306 -19.63 -8.27 -8.27
C LYS A 306 -20.85 -7.71 -7.53
N GLU A 307 -20.96 -7.93 -6.22
CA GLU A 307 -22.05 -7.33 -5.44
C GLU A 307 -21.85 -5.81 -5.28
N LEU A 308 -20.63 -5.37 -4.98
CA LEU A 308 -20.31 -3.94 -4.85
C LEU A 308 -20.50 -3.18 -6.18
N GLU A 309 -20.18 -3.78 -7.32
CA GLU A 309 -20.33 -3.21 -8.65
C GLU A 309 -21.81 -2.93 -9.02
N LYS A 310 -22.77 -3.52 -8.31
CA LYS A 310 -24.21 -3.26 -8.53
C LYS A 310 -24.66 -1.90 -7.99
N ASP A 311 -23.91 -1.31 -7.05
CA ASP A 311 -24.26 -0.03 -6.42
C ASP A 311 -23.00 0.85 -6.23
N ILE A 312 -22.49 1.36 -7.34
CA ILE A 312 -21.33 2.27 -7.34
C ILE A 312 -21.59 3.56 -6.55
N PRO A 313 -22.79 4.18 -6.58
CA PRO A 313 -23.10 5.30 -5.71
C PRO A 313 -22.87 5.00 -4.24
N ALA A 314 -23.27 3.84 -3.72
CA ALA A 314 -23.01 3.45 -2.33
C ALA A 314 -21.50 3.35 -2.01
N VAL A 315 -20.68 2.90 -2.96
CA VAL A 315 -19.21 2.89 -2.79
C VAL A 315 -18.66 4.31 -2.68
N TYR A 316 -19.15 5.25 -3.50
CA TYR A 316 -18.76 6.67 -3.37
C TYR A 316 -19.23 7.29 -2.06
N ASP A 317 -20.41 6.93 -1.53
CA ASP A 317 -20.89 7.38 -0.24
C ASP A 317 -19.97 6.90 0.92
N VAL A 318 -19.45 5.67 0.83
CA VAL A 318 -18.44 5.16 1.77
C VAL A 318 -17.17 6.04 1.73
N LEU A 319 -16.64 6.32 0.53
CA LEU A 319 -15.45 7.15 0.38
C LEU A 319 -15.67 8.59 0.86
N LYS A 320 -16.85 9.16 0.59
CA LYS A 320 -17.21 10.50 1.04
C LYS A 320 -17.24 10.60 2.57
N LYS A 321 -17.98 9.71 3.22
CA LYS A 321 -18.08 9.66 4.70
C LYS A 321 -16.71 9.40 5.34
N GLY A 322 -15.92 8.49 4.75
CA GLY A 322 -14.56 8.22 5.20
C GLY A 322 -13.65 9.44 5.06
N SER A 323 -13.78 10.19 3.96
CA SER A 323 -13.01 11.42 3.76
C SER A 323 -13.42 12.54 4.73
N GLU A 324 -14.71 12.69 5.02
CA GLU A 324 -15.20 13.62 6.04
C GLU A 324 -14.62 13.28 7.43
N THR A 325 -14.69 12.01 7.84
CA THR A 325 -14.12 11.53 9.12
C THR A 325 -12.60 11.72 9.17
N ALA A 326 -11.90 11.40 8.08
CA ALA A 326 -10.44 11.58 7.99
C ALA A 326 -10.06 13.06 8.09
N ARG A 327 -10.82 13.94 7.43
CA ARG A 327 -10.58 15.38 7.46
C ARG A 327 -10.74 15.97 8.87
N GLU A 328 -11.73 15.55 9.63
CA GLU A 328 -11.89 15.99 11.02
C GLU A 328 -10.64 15.67 11.86
N VAL A 329 -10.08 14.48 11.72
CA VAL A 329 -8.88 14.08 12.45
C VAL A 329 -7.64 14.87 11.98
N ALA A 330 -7.49 15.07 10.67
CA ALA A 330 -6.39 15.84 10.11
C ALA A 330 -6.46 17.32 10.51
N ALA A 331 -7.67 17.92 10.53
CA ALA A 331 -7.89 19.29 10.95
C ALA A 331 -7.53 19.50 12.43
N GLN A 332 -7.86 18.53 13.30
CA GLN A 332 -7.45 18.58 14.71
C GLN A 332 -5.93 18.59 14.85
N THR A 333 -5.23 17.68 14.14
CA THR A 333 -3.76 17.63 14.18
C THR A 333 -3.13 18.91 13.61
N LEU A 334 -3.67 19.42 12.51
CA LEU A 334 -3.21 20.69 11.91
C LEU A 334 -3.38 21.86 12.89
N SER A 335 -4.49 21.96 13.59
CA SER A 335 -4.71 22.98 14.63
C SER A 335 -3.66 22.90 15.74
N GLU A 336 -3.36 21.69 16.23
CA GLU A 336 -2.30 21.48 17.23
C GLU A 336 -0.91 21.88 16.68
N VAL A 337 -0.60 21.57 15.43
CA VAL A 337 0.64 21.96 14.75
C VAL A 337 0.74 23.48 14.66
N LYS A 338 -0.32 24.17 14.21
CA LYS A 338 -0.34 25.63 14.11
C LYS A 338 -0.17 26.30 15.46
N SER A 339 -0.79 25.76 16.50
CA SER A 339 -0.64 26.24 17.88
C SER A 339 0.81 26.07 18.38
N ALA A 340 1.42 24.90 18.14
CA ALA A 340 2.82 24.65 18.50
C ALA A 340 3.80 25.59 17.77
N MET A 341 3.52 25.91 16.51
CA MET A 341 4.28 26.86 15.69
C MET A 341 3.98 28.33 16.02
N ARG A 342 2.97 28.60 16.86
CA ARG A 342 2.50 29.95 17.24
C ARG A 342 2.03 30.78 16.03
N ILE A 343 1.36 30.14 15.07
CA ILE A 343 0.76 30.78 13.90
C ILE A 343 -0.79 30.78 13.95
N ASN A 344 -1.34 30.48 15.11
CA ASN A 344 -2.78 30.51 15.44
C ASN A 344 -3.22 31.88 15.98
N TYR A 345 -2.85 32.97 15.28
CA TYR A 345 -2.94 34.36 15.73
C TYR A 345 -4.32 34.77 16.28
N PHE A 346 -5.40 34.31 15.66
CA PHE A 346 -6.77 34.71 16.05
C PHE A 346 -7.31 33.93 17.26
N GLU A 347 -6.67 32.83 17.61
CA GLU A 347 -7.04 31.94 18.72
C GLU A 347 -6.14 32.17 19.94
N ASP A 348 -5.06 32.97 19.80
CA ASP A 348 -4.12 33.31 20.87
C ASP A 348 -4.57 34.63 21.59
N ALA A 349 -5.47 34.49 22.58
CA ALA A 349 -5.95 35.60 23.35
C ALA A 349 -4.85 36.33 24.18
N GLU A 350 -3.81 35.59 24.57
CA GLU A 350 -2.69 36.19 25.31
C GLU A 350 -1.85 37.09 24.41
N LEU A 351 -1.59 36.66 23.18
CA LEU A 351 -0.88 37.45 22.17
C LEU A 351 -1.64 38.73 21.88
N ILE A 352 -2.96 38.63 21.65
CA ILE A 352 -3.82 39.77 21.32
C ILE A 352 -3.81 40.78 22.49
N ARG A 353 -3.98 40.31 23.75
CA ARG A 353 -3.97 41.17 24.94
C ARG A 353 -2.61 41.86 25.10
N ALA A 354 -1.50 41.11 25.05
CA ALA A 354 -0.15 41.66 25.20
C ALA A 354 0.18 42.72 24.13
N GLN A 355 -0.28 42.49 22.91
CA GLN A 355 -0.11 43.47 21.84
C GLN A 355 -1.01 44.72 22.06
N SER A 356 -2.25 44.57 22.53
CA SER A 356 -3.13 45.68 22.84
C SER A 356 -2.51 46.58 23.92
N GLU A 357 -2.09 46.02 25.05
CA GLU A 357 -1.41 46.72 26.15
C GLU A 357 -0.18 47.49 25.66
N LYS A 358 0.65 46.87 24.83
CA LYS A 358 1.88 47.48 24.24
C LYS A 358 1.55 48.73 23.38
N TYR A 359 0.42 48.79 22.72
CA TYR A 359 0.04 49.89 21.84
C TYR A 359 -0.84 50.93 22.54
N GLU A 360 -1.46 50.60 23.68
CA GLU A 360 -2.16 51.56 24.56
C GLU A 360 -1.18 52.45 25.36
N GLU A 361 0.04 51.92 25.66
CA GLU A 361 1.10 52.67 26.36
C GLU A 361 1.85 53.67 25.45
N LYS A 362 1.54 53.76 24.16
CA LYS A 362 2.16 54.68 23.18
C LYS A 362 1.25 55.89 22.90
#